data_6cdb8fdaf03b982d306815184b57f734
#
_entry.id   6cdb8fdaf03b982d306815184b57f734
#
_cell.length_a   1.000
_cell.length_b   1.000
_cell.length_c   1.000
_cell.angle_alpha   90.00
_cell.angle_beta   90.00
_cell.angle_gamma   90.00
#
_symmetry.space_group_name_H-M   'P 1'
#
loop_
_entity.id
_entity.type
_entity.pdbx_description
1 polymer ?
#
loop_
_entity_poly.entity_id
_entity_poly.type
_entity_poly.pdbx_seq_one_letter_code
_entity_poly.pdbx_strand_id
1 'polypeptide(L)'
;MPTQENAATLEAVERFNAAFNSHDVDLVMDTMTQDCVFDNTNPAPDGLRIEGAAEVRVFWEIFFSANPDAHFEVEEIFAFNDRCVVRWIYRKTKDNHPWHLRGVDIFKIRDGKVAEKLAYVKG
;
A
#
# COMPACT_ATOMS: atom_id res chain seq x y z
N MET A 1 7.99 24.62 4.70
CA MET A 1 7.35 24.47 3.39
C MET A 1 7.75 23.12 2.79
N PRO A 2 6.83 22.30 2.35
CA PRO A 2 7.19 21.09 1.61
C PRO A 2 7.83 21.46 0.27
N THR A 3 8.81 20.68 -0.14
CA THR A 3 9.44 20.83 -1.46
C THR A 3 8.49 20.29 -2.53
N GLN A 4 8.76 20.61 -3.79
CA GLN A 4 8.01 20.04 -4.92
C GLN A 4 8.14 18.52 -4.95
N GLU A 5 9.32 18.00 -4.61
CA GLU A 5 9.52 16.56 -4.52
C GLU A 5 8.65 15.95 -3.43
N ASN A 6 8.59 16.57 -2.24
CA ASN A 6 7.75 16.07 -1.16
C ASN A 6 6.28 16.06 -1.58
N ALA A 7 5.81 17.11 -2.23
CA ALA A 7 4.43 17.20 -2.69
C ALA A 7 4.12 16.14 -3.75
N ALA A 8 5.04 15.92 -4.69
CA ALA A 8 4.87 14.92 -5.74
C ALA A 8 4.84 13.49 -5.15
N THR A 9 5.70 13.22 -4.18
CA THR A 9 5.74 11.94 -3.48
C THR A 9 4.42 11.70 -2.74
N LEU A 10 3.95 12.68 -2.00
CA LEU A 10 2.68 12.61 -1.28
C LEU A 10 1.52 12.31 -2.22
N GLU A 11 1.45 13.04 -3.34
CA GLU A 11 0.39 12.86 -4.34
C GLU A 11 0.41 11.46 -4.93
N ALA A 12 1.60 10.92 -5.24
CA ALA A 12 1.73 9.57 -5.80
C ALA A 12 1.19 8.52 -4.82
N VAL A 13 1.48 8.66 -3.52
CA VAL A 13 1.00 7.73 -2.50
C VAL A 13 -0.51 7.88 -2.31
N GLU A 14 -1.03 9.10 -2.31
CA GLU A 14 -2.47 9.33 -2.20
C GLU A 14 -3.22 8.68 -3.37
N ARG A 15 -2.67 8.76 -4.59
CA ARG A 15 -3.25 8.08 -5.75
C ARG A 15 -3.25 6.56 -5.56
N PHE A 16 -2.15 6.01 -5.06
CA PHE A 16 -2.06 4.57 -4.77
C PHE A 16 -3.13 4.17 -3.74
N ASN A 17 -3.22 4.90 -2.64
CA ASN A 17 -4.19 4.57 -1.58
C ASN A 17 -5.63 4.62 -2.10
N ALA A 18 -5.97 5.61 -2.92
CA ALA A 18 -7.31 5.71 -3.51
C ALA A 18 -7.58 4.54 -4.45
N ALA A 19 -6.61 4.20 -5.30
CA ALA A 19 -6.73 3.06 -6.21
C ALA A 19 -6.91 1.76 -5.42
N PHE A 20 -6.13 1.57 -4.37
CA PHE A 20 -6.20 0.39 -3.52
C PHE A 20 -7.59 0.23 -2.91
N ASN A 21 -8.13 1.31 -2.35
CA ASN A 21 -9.46 1.27 -1.73
C ASN A 21 -10.60 1.09 -2.74
N SER A 22 -10.34 1.33 -4.03
CA SER A 22 -11.31 1.05 -5.10
C SER A 22 -11.39 -0.43 -5.45
N HIS A 23 -10.41 -1.23 -5.03
CA HIS A 23 -10.26 -2.66 -5.35
C HIS A 23 -10.10 -2.93 -6.86
N ASP A 24 -9.70 -1.93 -7.62
CA ASP A 24 -9.44 -2.07 -9.05
C ASP A 24 -7.95 -2.34 -9.26
N VAL A 25 -7.61 -3.59 -9.57
CA VAL A 25 -6.21 -4.00 -9.71
C VAL A 25 -5.50 -3.23 -10.84
N ASP A 26 -6.20 -2.95 -11.94
CA ASP A 26 -5.60 -2.19 -13.04
C ASP A 26 -5.21 -0.79 -12.58
N LEU A 27 -6.08 -0.11 -11.83
CA LEU A 27 -5.77 1.21 -11.27
C LEU A 27 -4.59 1.14 -10.30
N VAL A 28 -4.57 0.12 -9.42
CA VAL A 28 -3.45 -0.05 -8.48
C VAL A 28 -2.14 -0.22 -9.25
N MET A 29 -2.11 -1.08 -10.24
CA MET A 29 -0.89 -1.35 -11.00
C MET A 29 -0.44 -0.16 -11.83
N ASP A 30 -1.37 0.70 -12.28
CA ASP A 30 -1.02 1.95 -12.97
C ASP A 30 -0.24 2.90 -12.07
N THR A 31 -0.37 2.77 -10.75
CA THR A 31 0.35 3.62 -9.78
C THR A 31 1.69 3.03 -9.36
N MET A 32 2.06 1.86 -9.86
CA MET A 32 3.28 1.16 -9.47
C MET A 32 4.26 1.04 -10.64
N THR A 33 5.56 0.97 -10.33
CA THR A 33 6.58 0.76 -11.37
C THR A 33 6.60 -0.69 -11.84
N GLN A 34 7.22 -0.95 -12.98
CA GLN A 34 7.35 -2.32 -13.52
C GLN A 34 8.20 -3.23 -12.64
N ASP A 35 9.18 -2.65 -11.96
CA ASP A 35 10.07 -3.38 -11.06
C ASP A 35 9.69 -3.20 -9.59
N CYS A 36 8.44 -2.87 -9.31
CA CYS A 36 7.97 -2.58 -7.96
C CYS A 36 8.19 -3.77 -7.02
N VAL A 37 8.34 -3.44 -5.74
CA VAL A 37 8.52 -4.41 -4.66
C VAL A 37 7.44 -4.18 -3.61
N PHE A 38 6.80 -5.27 -3.20
CA PHE A 38 5.89 -5.26 -2.07
C PHE A 38 6.41 -6.20 -0.99
N ASP A 39 6.69 -5.66 0.19
CA ASP A 39 7.12 -6.44 1.34
C ASP A 39 5.92 -6.56 2.28
N ASN A 40 5.31 -7.75 2.27
CA ASN A 40 4.07 -8.02 3.00
C ASN A 40 4.35 -8.33 4.47
N THR A 41 3.31 -8.29 5.29
CA THR A 41 3.40 -8.58 6.72
C THR A 41 3.23 -10.06 7.04
N ASN A 42 2.65 -10.84 6.14
CA ASN A 42 2.44 -12.27 6.33
C ASN A 42 3.36 -13.07 5.41
N PRO A 43 3.86 -14.24 5.85
CA PRO A 43 3.74 -14.78 7.20
C PRO A 43 4.70 -14.10 8.19
N ALA A 44 4.30 -14.11 9.47
CA ALA A 44 5.18 -13.62 10.52
C ALA A 44 6.45 -14.48 10.59
N PRO A 45 7.62 -13.92 11.03
CA PRO A 45 7.82 -12.56 11.51
C PRO A 45 8.12 -11.53 10.43
N ASP A 46 8.66 -11.92 9.28
CA ASP A 46 9.22 -10.96 8.32
C ASP A 46 8.33 -10.70 7.10
N GLY A 47 7.36 -11.56 6.86
CA GLY A 47 6.51 -11.44 5.69
C GLY A 47 7.14 -11.93 4.41
N LEU A 48 6.34 -12.00 3.35
CA LEU A 48 6.77 -12.41 2.02
C LEU A 48 7.14 -11.17 1.20
N ARG A 49 8.31 -11.18 0.58
CA ARG A 49 8.73 -10.14 -0.34
C ARG A 49 8.37 -10.54 -1.76
N ILE A 50 7.61 -9.69 -2.44
CA ILE A 50 7.13 -9.94 -3.80
C ILE A 50 7.77 -8.90 -4.72
N GLU A 51 8.39 -9.34 -5.80
CA GLU A 51 9.15 -8.47 -6.69
C GLU A 51 8.60 -8.51 -8.12
N GLY A 52 8.48 -7.33 -8.71
CA GLY A 52 8.04 -7.16 -10.09
C GLY A 52 6.54 -7.02 -10.22
N ALA A 53 6.12 -6.21 -11.21
CA ALA A 53 4.71 -5.86 -11.40
C ALA A 53 3.83 -7.08 -11.65
N ALA A 54 4.31 -8.08 -12.40
CA ALA A 54 3.51 -9.27 -12.71
C ALA A 54 3.14 -10.03 -11.44
N GLU A 55 4.12 -10.27 -10.56
CA GLU A 55 3.91 -11.01 -9.31
C GLU A 55 3.08 -10.20 -8.31
N VAL A 56 3.33 -8.89 -8.23
CA VAL A 56 2.58 -8.00 -7.35
C VAL A 56 1.11 -7.94 -7.78
N ARG A 57 0.85 -7.90 -9.10
CA ARG A 57 -0.54 -7.93 -9.61
C ARG A 57 -1.27 -9.18 -9.15
N VAL A 58 -0.64 -10.35 -9.28
CA VAL A 58 -1.26 -11.61 -8.85
C VAL A 58 -1.61 -11.57 -7.37
N PHE A 59 -0.70 -11.01 -6.55
CA PHE A 59 -0.96 -10.86 -5.12
C PHE A 59 -2.20 -9.98 -4.86
N TRP A 60 -2.31 -8.83 -5.53
CA TRP A 60 -3.48 -7.95 -5.35
C TRP A 60 -4.77 -8.62 -5.81
N GLU A 61 -4.74 -9.35 -6.92
CA GLU A 61 -5.92 -10.06 -7.40
C GLU A 61 -6.43 -11.05 -6.36
N ILE A 62 -5.53 -11.82 -5.76
CA ILE A 62 -5.89 -12.77 -4.71
C ILE A 62 -6.38 -12.04 -3.46
N PHE A 63 -5.68 -10.98 -3.05
CA PHE A 63 -6.01 -10.23 -1.85
C PHE A 63 -7.42 -9.62 -1.93
N PHE A 64 -7.74 -8.93 -3.04
CA PHE A 64 -9.05 -8.30 -3.18
C PHE A 64 -10.17 -9.32 -3.31
N SER A 65 -9.91 -10.45 -3.96
CA SER A 65 -10.90 -11.53 -4.05
C SER A 65 -11.20 -12.13 -2.68
N ALA A 66 -10.17 -12.29 -1.85
CA ALA A 66 -10.30 -12.86 -0.51
C ALA A 66 -10.86 -11.88 0.52
N ASN A 67 -10.75 -10.57 0.27
CA ASN A 67 -11.12 -9.53 1.21
C ASN A 67 -11.97 -8.45 0.51
N PRO A 68 -13.21 -8.79 0.11
CA PRO A 68 -14.02 -7.90 -0.73
C PRO A 68 -14.42 -6.58 -0.06
N ASP A 69 -14.42 -6.52 1.27
CA ASP A 69 -14.75 -5.30 2.01
C ASP A 69 -13.53 -4.65 2.67
N ALA A 70 -12.32 -5.03 2.26
CA ALA A 70 -11.09 -4.46 2.81
C ALA A 70 -11.02 -2.95 2.52
N HIS A 71 -10.69 -2.18 3.57
CA HIS A 71 -10.56 -0.73 3.45
C HIS A 71 -9.43 -0.25 4.35
N PHE A 72 -8.57 0.62 3.80
CA PHE A 72 -7.49 1.25 4.56
C PHE A 72 -7.85 2.70 4.83
N GLU A 73 -7.90 3.05 6.11
CA GLU A 73 -8.14 4.41 6.58
C GLU A 73 -6.81 5.02 6.99
N VAL A 74 -6.46 6.16 6.40
CA VAL A 74 -5.22 6.86 6.71
C VAL A 74 -5.41 7.64 8.01
N GLU A 75 -4.54 7.38 9.00
CA GLU A 75 -4.51 8.15 10.24
C GLU A 75 -3.50 9.29 10.16
N GLU A 76 -2.39 9.07 9.48
CA GLU A 76 -1.33 10.06 9.34
C GLU A 76 -0.53 9.73 8.09
N ILE A 77 -0.13 10.77 7.35
CA ILE A 77 0.69 10.61 6.15
C ILE A 77 1.67 11.77 6.07
N PHE A 78 2.92 11.46 5.78
CA PHE A 78 3.93 12.49 5.53
C PHE A 78 4.99 11.97 4.58
N ALA A 79 5.64 12.89 3.86
CA ALA A 79 6.63 12.57 2.83
C ALA A 79 7.89 13.41 3.02
N PHE A 80 9.02 12.83 2.70
CA PHE A 80 10.31 13.51 2.64
C PHE A 80 11.11 12.92 1.47
N ASN A 81 11.43 13.77 0.51
CA ASN A 81 12.09 13.37 -0.74
C ASN A 81 11.27 12.30 -1.45
N ASP A 82 11.84 11.12 -1.72
CA ASP A 82 11.18 10.04 -2.42
C ASP A 82 10.52 9.02 -1.48
N ARG A 83 10.51 9.30 -0.16
CA ARG A 83 9.93 8.40 0.84
C ARG A 83 8.65 8.98 1.41
N CYS A 84 7.69 8.09 1.68
CA CYS A 84 6.43 8.46 2.31
C CYS A 84 6.07 7.43 3.35
N VAL A 85 5.56 7.90 4.49
CA VAL A 85 5.09 7.05 5.58
C VAL A 85 3.61 7.26 5.73
N VAL A 86 2.84 6.16 5.75
CA VAL A 86 1.40 6.18 5.96
C VAL A 86 1.08 5.32 7.18
N ARG A 87 0.51 5.91 8.20
CA ARG A 87 -0.02 5.18 9.34
C ARG A 87 -1.49 4.93 9.10
N TRP A 88 -1.91 3.66 9.14
CA TRP A 88 -3.25 3.29 8.69
C TRP A 88 -3.96 2.34 9.66
N ILE A 89 -5.29 2.29 9.51
CA ILE A 89 -6.14 1.24 10.07
C ILE A 89 -6.68 0.43 8.90
N TYR A 90 -6.42 -0.86 8.90
CA TYR A 90 -7.00 -1.80 7.94
C TYR A 90 -8.27 -2.37 8.56
N ARG A 91 -9.39 -2.18 7.89
CA ARG A 91 -10.70 -2.62 8.36
C ARG A 91 -11.31 -3.61 7.38
N LYS A 92 -11.93 -4.64 7.91
CA LYS A 92 -12.74 -5.57 7.15
C LYS A 92 -13.72 -6.29 8.08
N THR A 93 -14.60 -7.10 7.49
CA THR A 93 -15.47 -8.01 8.24
C THR A 93 -14.80 -9.38 8.29
N LYS A 94 -14.74 -9.96 9.48
CA LYS A 94 -14.20 -11.30 9.69
C LYS A 94 -15.18 -12.08 10.56
N ASP A 95 -15.65 -13.23 10.07
CA ASP A 95 -16.63 -14.06 10.78
C ASP A 95 -17.89 -13.28 11.19
N ASN A 96 -18.37 -12.41 10.28
CA ASN A 96 -19.52 -11.54 10.47
C ASN A 96 -19.35 -10.48 11.57
N HIS A 97 -18.11 -10.20 11.97
CA HIS A 97 -17.80 -9.17 12.97
C HIS A 97 -16.83 -8.14 12.41
N PRO A 98 -16.97 -6.85 12.81
CA PRO A 98 -15.97 -5.86 12.45
C PRO A 98 -14.60 -6.28 12.99
N TRP A 99 -13.58 -6.15 12.15
CA TRP A 99 -12.21 -6.49 12.50
C TRP A 99 -11.27 -5.39 11.99
N HIS A 100 -10.24 -5.07 12.76
CA HIS A 100 -9.26 -4.10 12.30
C HIS A 100 -7.86 -4.46 12.76
N LEU A 101 -6.90 -3.91 12.03
CA LEU A 101 -5.47 -4.04 12.30
C LEU A 101 -4.83 -2.69 12.04
N ARG A 102 -3.88 -2.30 12.86
CA ARG A 102 -3.14 -1.04 12.67
C ARG A 102 -1.74 -1.33 12.15
N GLY A 103 -1.25 -0.43 11.32
CA GLY A 103 0.09 -0.61 10.78
C GLY A 103 0.60 0.64 10.10
N VAL A 104 1.75 0.46 9.46
CA VAL A 104 2.47 1.52 8.75
C VAL A 104 2.96 0.97 7.43
N ASP A 105 2.82 1.77 6.37
CA ASP A 105 3.51 1.52 5.11
C ASP A 105 4.63 2.53 4.95
N ILE A 106 5.77 2.06 4.47
CA ILE A 106 6.87 2.91 4.04
C ILE A 106 6.99 2.75 2.53
N PHE A 107 6.82 3.86 1.80
CA PHE A 107 6.85 3.86 0.34
C PHE A 107 8.15 4.45 -0.17
N LYS A 108 8.57 3.99 -1.35
CA LYS A 108 9.54 4.68 -2.18
C LYS A 108 8.88 5.01 -3.51
N ILE A 109 9.01 6.26 -3.93
CA ILE A 109 8.41 6.76 -5.17
C ILE A 109 9.51 7.02 -6.18
N ARG A 110 9.26 6.61 -7.43
CA ARG A 110 10.15 6.88 -8.56
C ARG A 110 9.29 7.18 -9.77
N ASP A 111 9.58 8.29 -10.43
CA ASP A 111 8.85 8.73 -11.64
C ASP A 111 7.33 8.83 -11.40
N GLY A 112 6.94 9.33 -10.22
CA GLY A 112 5.54 9.52 -9.86
C GLY A 112 4.78 8.24 -9.55
N LYS A 113 5.49 7.12 -9.37
CA LYS A 113 4.88 5.81 -9.12
C LYS A 113 5.52 5.12 -7.93
N VAL A 114 4.79 4.18 -7.34
CA VAL A 114 5.27 3.39 -6.20
C VAL A 114 6.29 2.37 -6.70
N ALA A 115 7.53 2.51 -6.26
CA ALA A 115 8.61 1.55 -6.55
C ALA A 115 8.74 0.52 -5.43
N GLU A 116 8.47 0.90 -4.18
CA GLU A 116 8.49 -0.01 -3.03
C GLU A 116 7.35 0.31 -2.08
N LYS A 117 6.74 -0.74 -1.55
CA LYS A 117 5.76 -0.66 -0.49
C LYS A 117 6.18 -1.64 0.59
N LEU A 118 6.62 -1.13 1.73
CA LEU A 118 7.11 -1.93 2.85
C LEU A 118 6.09 -1.83 3.98
N ALA A 119 5.43 -2.93 4.31
CA ALA A 119 4.34 -2.94 5.27
C ALA A 119 4.77 -3.50 6.63
N TYR A 120 4.37 -2.82 7.70
CA TYR A 120 4.60 -3.23 9.08
C TYR A 120 3.30 -3.17 9.84
N VAL A 121 3.07 -4.14 10.71
CA VAL A 121 1.85 -4.19 11.50
C VAL A 121 2.16 -4.11 12.99
N LYS A 122 1.21 -3.56 13.72
CA LYS A 122 1.25 -3.51 15.16
C LYS A 122 0.79 -4.87 15.68
N GLY A 123 1.71 -5.59 16.28
CA GLY A 123 1.44 -6.95 16.76
C GLY A 123 1.24 -7.06 18.24
#